data_b645082b2a6b147adba34d3fc503ce8a
#
_entry.id   b645082b2a6b147adba34d3fc503ce8a
#
_cell.length_a   1.000
_cell.length_b   1.000
_cell.length_c   1.000
_cell.angle_alpha   90.00
_cell.angle_beta   90.00
_cell.angle_gamma   90.00
#
_symmetry.space_group_name_H-M   'P 1'
#
loop_
_entity.id
_entity.type
_entity.pdbx_description
1 polymer ?
#
loop_
_entity_poly.entity_id
_entity_poly.type
_entity_poly.pdbx_seq_one_letter_code
_entity_poly.pdbx_strand_id
1 'polypeptide(L)'
;MIENENLFNILNKLDDAVIITDRDKKIIFQNDYSIEIFENDFTSQIITNLIRDPKILESLEQTIDKNIETATDFIINKNISDQSGELNFDVSIYPSKSKEEDNLIYIILKNVSIQRNIEKVKTSFVANVSHELKTPLSTIIGFIETIRTTAKDDKKSKDEFMEIINDEANRMDRLIDDLLIVSKIESNEHIHPTSKINLNKCVERVQKNLAKKLTSKNMKIEINTNSNDHHILGNEDELIQLFSNLLENSFKYGHENSEINVSIQKTKNNEDHNTSLFRKNIIEVEIKDQSDGIPEKYIHRLTERFFRVDKSRSKAIEGTGLGLTIVKHILNKHRGNIEILSTLNKGSIFTIQLPEAPIS
;
A
#
# COMPACT_ATOMS: atom_id res chain seq x y z
N MET A 1 -4.39 46.10 -18.57
CA MET A 1 -5.63 45.27 -18.38
C MET A 1 -5.51 43.93 -19.08
N ILE A 2 -5.10 43.85 -20.35
CA ILE A 2 -4.99 42.56 -21.11
C ILE A 2 -3.87 41.64 -20.58
N GLU A 3 -2.77 42.19 -20.07
CA GLU A 3 -1.65 41.38 -19.53
C GLU A 3 -2.03 40.64 -18.23
N ASN A 4 -2.79 41.27 -17.37
CA ASN A 4 -3.22 40.64 -16.11
C ASN A 4 -4.25 39.49 -16.33
N GLU A 5 -5.13 39.61 -17.30
CA GLU A 5 -6.14 38.62 -17.64
C GLU A 5 -5.48 37.32 -18.17
N ASN A 6 -4.47 37.44 -19.02
CA ASN A 6 -3.68 36.30 -19.49
C ASN A 6 -2.87 35.64 -18.37
N LEU A 7 -2.31 36.40 -17.44
CA LEU A 7 -1.60 35.87 -16.29
C LEU A 7 -2.51 35.07 -15.37
N PHE A 8 -3.68 35.61 -15.04
CA PHE A 8 -4.66 34.90 -14.20
C PHE A 8 -5.17 33.62 -14.86
N ASN A 9 -5.39 33.63 -16.18
CA ASN A 9 -5.74 32.42 -16.93
C ASN A 9 -4.67 31.34 -16.90
N ILE A 10 -3.40 31.70 -16.85
CA ILE A 10 -2.27 30.76 -16.70
C ILE A 10 -2.25 30.23 -15.27
N LEU A 11 -2.39 31.10 -14.27
CA LEU A 11 -2.40 30.70 -12.85
C LEU A 11 -3.54 29.75 -12.52
N ASN A 12 -4.70 29.89 -13.17
CA ASN A 12 -5.84 28.97 -13.00
C ASN A 12 -5.60 27.56 -13.57
N LYS A 13 -4.58 27.37 -14.42
CA LYS A 13 -4.23 26.05 -14.95
C LYS A 13 -3.14 25.32 -14.15
N LEU A 14 -2.63 25.94 -13.10
CA LEU A 14 -1.63 25.33 -12.22
C LEU A 14 -2.30 24.38 -11.25
N ASP A 15 -1.63 23.25 -11.00
CA ASP A 15 -2.01 22.27 -9.98
C ASP A 15 -1.53 22.66 -8.58
N ASP A 16 -0.93 23.85 -8.44
CA ASP A 16 -0.54 24.44 -7.16
C ASP A 16 -1.55 25.54 -6.77
N ALA A 17 -1.85 25.68 -5.48
CA ALA A 17 -2.73 26.74 -5.02
C ALA A 17 -1.95 28.08 -4.99
N VAL A 18 -2.51 29.08 -5.68
CA VAL A 18 -1.90 30.40 -5.77
C VAL A 18 -2.84 31.44 -5.17
N ILE A 19 -2.33 32.20 -4.21
CA ILE A 19 -3.03 33.29 -3.55
C ILE A 19 -2.17 34.54 -3.68
N ILE A 20 -2.76 35.65 -4.10
CA ILE A 20 -2.08 36.93 -4.19
C ILE A 20 -2.75 37.90 -3.20
N THR A 21 -1.96 38.52 -2.33
CA THR A 21 -2.44 39.52 -1.39
C THR A 21 -1.72 40.87 -1.57
N ASP A 22 -2.32 41.91 -1.05
CA ASP A 22 -1.60 43.18 -0.80
C ASP A 22 -0.82 43.12 0.53
N ARG A 23 -0.11 44.19 0.86
CA ARG A 23 0.64 44.34 2.12
C ARG A 23 -0.28 44.46 3.35
N ASP A 24 -1.55 44.82 3.14
CA ASP A 24 -2.59 44.85 4.18
C ASP A 24 -3.20 43.47 4.38
N LYS A 25 -2.61 42.45 3.77
CA LYS A 25 -3.04 41.03 3.86
C LYS A 25 -4.43 40.78 3.24
N LYS A 26 -4.93 41.65 2.39
CA LYS A 26 -6.18 41.46 1.67
C LYS A 26 -5.93 40.62 0.42
N ILE A 27 -6.74 39.59 0.22
CA ILE A 27 -6.66 38.68 -0.93
C ILE A 27 -7.14 39.41 -2.19
N ILE A 28 -6.28 39.52 -3.18
CA ILE A 28 -6.56 40.14 -4.49
C ILE A 28 -6.98 39.05 -5.50
N PHE A 29 -6.37 37.86 -5.40
CA PHE A 29 -6.59 36.77 -6.34
C PHE A 29 -6.43 35.43 -5.63
N GLN A 30 -7.27 34.48 -5.99
CA GLN A 30 -7.15 33.04 -5.76
C GLN A 30 -7.33 32.31 -7.08
N ASN A 31 -6.49 31.31 -7.37
CA ASN A 31 -6.73 30.47 -8.52
C ASN A 31 -7.76 29.36 -8.23
N ASP A 32 -8.25 28.72 -9.28
CA ASP A 32 -9.31 27.70 -9.19
C ASP A 32 -8.93 26.55 -8.23
N TYR A 33 -7.67 26.09 -8.24
CA TYR A 33 -7.19 25.06 -7.34
C TYR A 33 -7.17 25.50 -5.87
N SER A 34 -6.83 26.77 -5.59
CA SER A 34 -6.94 27.33 -4.24
C SER A 34 -8.40 27.35 -3.75
N ILE A 35 -9.34 27.74 -4.60
CA ILE A 35 -10.78 27.74 -4.27
C ILE A 35 -11.28 26.32 -4.01
N GLU A 36 -10.84 25.33 -4.76
CA GLU A 36 -11.18 23.92 -4.56
C GLU A 36 -10.65 23.38 -3.21
N ILE A 37 -9.39 23.72 -2.86
CA ILE A 37 -8.79 23.27 -1.60
C ILE A 37 -9.52 23.86 -0.40
N PHE A 38 -9.78 25.18 -0.41
CA PHE A 38 -10.40 25.88 0.72
C PHE A 38 -11.93 25.93 0.63
N GLU A 39 -12.53 25.34 -0.42
CA GLU A 39 -13.98 25.18 -0.63
C GLU A 39 -14.77 26.50 -0.76
N ASN A 40 -14.09 27.65 -0.77
CA ASN A 40 -14.70 28.95 -0.90
C ASN A 40 -13.73 29.96 -1.57
N ASP A 41 -14.32 30.94 -2.23
CA ASP A 41 -13.62 32.13 -2.72
C ASP A 41 -13.56 33.19 -1.62
N PHE A 42 -12.35 33.54 -1.21
CA PHE A 42 -12.06 34.58 -0.20
C PHE A 42 -11.51 35.85 -0.83
N THR A 43 -11.61 36.04 -2.12
CA THR A 43 -11.19 37.27 -2.81
C THR A 43 -11.82 38.49 -2.17
N SER A 44 -11.02 39.53 -1.96
CA SER A 44 -11.37 40.77 -1.26
C SER A 44 -11.49 40.67 0.28
N GLN A 45 -11.24 39.49 0.88
CA GLN A 45 -11.19 39.30 2.32
C GLN A 45 -9.73 39.30 2.84
N ILE A 46 -9.56 39.38 4.14
CA ILE A 46 -8.24 39.27 4.79
C ILE A 46 -7.83 37.79 4.86
N ILE A 47 -6.55 37.50 4.56
CA ILE A 47 -6.03 36.12 4.48
C ILE A 47 -6.25 35.32 5.76
N THR A 48 -6.36 35.95 6.92
CA THR A 48 -6.65 35.28 8.20
C THR A 48 -8.02 34.61 8.26
N ASN A 49 -8.94 34.96 7.34
CA ASN A 49 -10.21 34.26 7.19
C ASN A 49 -10.02 32.90 6.48
N LEU A 50 -9.02 32.82 5.60
CA LEU A 50 -8.67 31.64 4.81
C LEU A 50 -7.69 30.74 5.57
N ILE A 51 -6.58 31.31 6.04
CA ILE A 51 -5.46 30.58 6.67
C ILE A 51 -5.26 31.16 8.08
N ARG A 52 -5.36 30.25 9.09
CA ARG A 52 -5.18 30.61 10.50
C ARG A 52 -3.92 29.99 11.13
N ASP A 53 -3.09 29.34 10.31
CA ASP A 53 -1.87 28.71 10.79
C ASP A 53 -0.85 29.79 11.19
N PRO A 54 -0.36 29.78 12.46
CA PRO A 54 0.55 30.80 12.96
C PRO A 54 1.87 30.88 12.18
N LYS A 55 2.38 29.75 11.69
CA LYS A 55 3.66 29.69 10.95
C LYS A 55 3.54 30.44 9.62
N ILE A 56 2.42 30.24 8.90
CA ILE A 56 2.20 30.91 7.61
C ILE A 56 2.03 32.41 7.86
N LEU A 57 1.25 32.79 8.88
CA LEU A 57 1.03 34.21 9.17
C LEU A 57 2.31 34.91 9.61
N GLU A 58 3.15 34.25 10.42
CA GLU A 58 4.49 34.77 10.77
C GLU A 58 5.40 34.90 9.55
N SER A 59 5.44 33.90 8.68
CA SER A 59 6.21 33.92 7.44
C SER A 59 5.73 35.03 6.51
N LEU A 60 4.43 35.26 6.41
CA LEU A 60 3.84 36.33 5.64
C LEU A 60 4.25 37.71 6.20
N GLU A 61 4.22 37.90 7.51
CA GLU A 61 4.68 39.14 8.16
C GLU A 61 6.16 39.40 7.90
N GLN A 62 6.99 38.36 8.05
CA GLN A 62 8.41 38.49 7.72
C GLN A 62 8.66 38.87 6.25
N THR A 63 7.86 38.31 5.33
CA THR A 63 7.95 38.68 3.91
C THR A 63 7.54 40.14 3.67
N ILE A 64 6.47 40.60 4.30
CA ILE A 64 5.98 41.97 4.19
C ILE A 64 6.99 42.97 4.77
N ASP A 65 7.49 42.71 5.98
CA ASP A 65 8.32 43.68 6.73
C ASP A 65 9.74 43.75 6.18
N LYS A 66 10.34 42.58 5.82
CA LYS A 66 11.73 42.50 5.40
C LYS A 66 11.93 42.48 3.88
N ASN A 67 10.81 42.33 3.14
CA ASN A 67 10.82 42.17 1.67
C ASN A 67 11.71 41.03 1.19
N ILE A 68 11.63 39.89 1.91
CA ILE A 68 12.37 38.65 1.62
C ILE A 68 11.41 37.51 1.33
N GLU A 69 11.90 36.54 0.57
CA GLU A 69 11.21 35.29 0.36
C GLU A 69 11.21 34.42 1.66
N THR A 70 10.10 33.79 1.97
CA THR A 70 9.98 32.85 3.09
C THR A 70 9.34 31.54 2.63
N ALA A 71 9.64 30.43 3.34
CA ALA A 71 9.05 29.14 3.09
C ALA A 71 8.65 28.46 4.42
N THR A 72 7.54 27.75 4.39
CA THR A 72 7.03 27.00 5.54
C THR A 72 6.22 25.79 5.05
N ASP A 73 5.84 24.90 5.96
CA ASP A 73 4.93 23.79 5.71
C ASP A 73 3.52 24.09 6.21
N PHE A 74 2.52 23.48 5.57
CA PHE A 74 1.12 23.62 5.95
C PHE A 74 0.38 22.30 5.80
N ILE A 75 -0.50 21.99 6.76
CA ILE A 75 -1.29 20.77 6.76
C ILE A 75 -2.77 21.14 6.86
N ILE A 76 -3.56 20.63 5.93
CA ILE A 76 -5.00 20.75 5.94
C ILE A 76 -5.60 19.37 6.22
N ASN A 77 -6.41 19.26 7.27
CA ASN A 77 -7.19 18.07 7.55
C ASN A 77 -8.53 18.18 6.82
N LYS A 78 -8.70 17.39 5.75
CA LYS A 78 -9.95 17.30 5.00
C LYS A 78 -10.69 16.01 5.35
N ASN A 79 -11.96 16.14 5.73
CA ASN A 79 -12.87 15.00 5.82
C ASN A 79 -13.46 14.76 4.43
N ILE A 80 -12.80 13.91 3.62
CA ILE A 80 -13.32 13.51 2.31
C ILE A 80 -14.04 12.19 2.52
N SER A 81 -15.38 12.20 2.42
CA SER A 81 -16.29 11.03 2.40
C SER A 81 -15.73 9.83 3.20
N ASP A 82 -15.89 9.85 4.54
CA ASP A 82 -15.55 8.79 5.51
C ASP A 82 -14.05 8.44 5.71
N GLN A 83 -13.13 9.13 5.05
CA GLN A 83 -11.70 9.02 5.33
C GLN A 83 -11.12 10.40 5.66
N SER A 84 -10.61 10.56 6.87
CA SER A 84 -9.81 11.74 7.26
C SER A 84 -8.51 11.73 6.47
N GLY A 85 -8.39 12.60 5.46
CA GLY A 85 -7.18 12.76 4.66
C GLY A 85 -6.41 14.01 5.10
N GLU A 86 -5.10 13.86 5.33
CA GLU A 86 -4.19 14.99 5.51
C GLU A 86 -3.65 15.45 4.16
N LEU A 87 -3.90 16.70 3.79
CA LEU A 87 -3.22 17.34 2.67
C LEU A 87 -2.01 18.13 3.19
N ASN A 88 -0.84 17.81 2.66
CA ASN A 88 0.42 18.46 3.04
C ASN A 88 0.86 19.41 1.93
N PHE A 89 1.18 20.64 2.30
CA PHE A 89 1.63 21.67 1.39
C PHE A 89 2.98 22.22 1.81
N ASP A 90 3.86 22.42 0.84
CA ASP A 90 5.02 23.31 0.99
C ASP A 90 4.57 24.70 0.54
N VAL A 91 4.68 25.68 1.44
CA VAL A 91 4.22 27.05 1.22
C VAL A 91 5.43 27.94 0.97
N SER A 92 5.43 28.64 -0.15
CA SER A 92 6.44 29.65 -0.48
C SER A 92 5.77 31.01 -0.63
N ILE A 93 6.35 32.03 0.01
CA ILE A 93 5.80 33.38 0.03
C ILE A 93 6.84 34.33 -0.54
N TYR A 94 6.47 35.05 -1.60
CA TYR A 94 7.35 35.94 -2.37
C TYR A 94 6.80 37.35 -2.38
N PRO A 95 7.64 38.40 -2.13
CA PRO A 95 7.28 39.76 -2.41
C PRO A 95 7.39 40.03 -3.92
N SER A 96 6.54 40.86 -4.48
CA SER A 96 6.72 41.36 -5.84
C SER A 96 8.06 42.09 -6.01
N LYS A 97 8.72 41.82 -7.14
CA LYS A 97 9.98 42.49 -7.50
C LYS A 97 9.79 43.64 -8.51
N SER A 98 8.55 43.84 -8.97
CA SER A 98 8.23 44.88 -9.95
C SER A 98 7.93 46.21 -9.27
N LYS A 99 8.53 47.30 -9.73
CA LYS A 99 8.26 48.65 -9.21
C LYS A 99 6.81 49.13 -9.42
N GLU A 100 6.10 48.54 -10.37
CA GLU A 100 4.68 48.81 -10.66
C GLU A 100 3.73 47.99 -9.76
N GLU A 101 4.23 46.92 -9.18
CA GLU A 101 3.48 45.94 -8.32
C GLU A 101 4.10 45.82 -6.93
N ASP A 102 4.79 46.84 -6.44
CA ASP A 102 5.58 46.85 -5.18
C ASP A 102 4.75 46.47 -3.91
N ASN A 103 3.43 46.33 -4.05
CA ASN A 103 2.52 46.04 -2.96
C ASN A 103 1.95 44.62 -2.98
N LEU A 104 2.36 43.74 -3.91
CA LEU A 104 1.82 42.40 -4.01
C LEU A 104 2.70 41.35 -3.33
N ILE A 105 2.04 40.39 -2.68
CA ILE A 105 2.67 39.22 -2.09
C ILE A 105 2.05 37.99 -2.73
N TYR A 106 2.89 37.10 -3.23
CA TYR A 106 2.51 35.85 -3.87
C TYR A 106 2.69 34.70 -2.86
N ILE A 107 1.64 33.94 -2.62
CA ILE A 107 1.64 32.77 -1.73
C ILE A 107 1.33 31.55 -2.59
N ILE A 108 2.27 30.62 -2.68
CA ILE A 108 2.15 29.40 -3.48
C ILE A 108 2.16 28.21 -2.52
N LEU A 109 1.09 27.41 -2.56
CA LEU A 109 0.96 26.16 -1.78
C LEU A 109 1.09 24.99 -2.73
N LYS A 110 2.24 24.35 -2.73
CA LYS A 110 2.51 23.14 -3.52
C LYS A 110 2.05 21.91 -2.77
N ASN A 111 1.15 21.14 -3.39
CA ASN A 111 0.70 19.90 -2.79
C ASN A 111 1.79 18.82 -2.84
N VAL A 112 2.31 18.44 -1.68
CA VAL A 112 3.36 17.42 -1.52
C VAL A 112 2.86 16.18 -0.79
N SER A 113 1.53 16.00 -0.69
CA SER A 113 0.91 14.91 0.08
C SER A 113 1.36 13.53 -0.43
N ILE A 114 1.36 13.32 -1.74
CA ILE A 114 1.79 12.06 -2.36
C ILE A 114 3.28 11.81 -2.06
N GLN A 115 4.13 12.82 -2.26
CA GLN A 115 5.57 12.70 -2.04
C GLN A 115 5.89 12.40 -0.57
N ARG A 116 5.29 13.14 0.37
CA ARG A 116 5.47 12.90 1.81
C ARG A 116 4.94 11.52 2.24
N ASN A 117 3.84 11.07 1.64
CA ASN A 117 3.33 9.73 1.92
C ASN A 117 4.29 8.64 1.43
N ILE A 118 4.85 8.77 0.24
CA ILE A 118 5.88 7.85 -0.28
C ILE A 118 7.10 7.81 0.66
N GLU A 119 7.58 8.97 1.12
CA GLU A 119 8.71 9.05 2.06
C GLU A 119 8.39 8.41 3.42
N LYS A 120 7.20 8.66 3.97
CA LYS A 120 6.72 8.02 5.21
C LYS A 120 6.67 6.49 5.06
N VAL A 121 6.11 6.00 3.94
CA VAL A 121 6.04 4.57 3.65
C VAL A 121 7.45 3.96 3.53
N LYS A 122 8.37 4.64 2.84
CA LYS A 122 9.76 4.17 2.70
C LYS A 122 10.50 4.15 4.04
N THR A 123 10.35 5.18 4.86
CA THR A 123 11.01 5.26 6.17
C THR A 123 10.45 4.19 7.13
N SER A 124 9.12 4.03 7.17
CA SER A 124 8.49 2.99 7.99
C SER A 124 8.86 1.58 7.53
N PHE A 125 9.03 1.37 6.22
CA PHE A 125 9.51 0.10 5.66
C PHE A 125 10.89 -0.26 6.20
N VAL A 126 11.87 0.65 6.09
CA VAL A 126 13.24 0.42 6.60
C VAL A 126 13.24 0.14 8.12
N ALA A 127 12.45 0.90 8.88
CA ALA A 127 12.33 0.70 10.32
C ALA A 127 11.74 -0.68 10.66
N ASN A 128 10.68 -1.09 9.96
CA ASN A 128 10.04 -2.39 10.16
C ASN A 128 10.95 -3.55 9.77
N VAL A 129 11.66 -3.47 8.62
CA VAL A 129 12.68 -4.46 8.23
C VAL A 129 13.72 -4.63 9.33
N SER A 130 14.27 -3.53 9.82
CA SER A 130 15.29 -3.55 10.87
C SER A 130 14.78 -4.22 12.15
N HIS A 131 13.54 -3.94 12.53
CA HIS A 131 12.91 -4.53 13.71
C HIS A 131 12.64 -6.02 13.54
N GLU A 132 12.08 -6.44 12.38
CA GLU A 132 11.76 -7.84 12.09
C GLU A 132 13.00 -8.72 11.89
N LEU A 133 14.16 -8.15 11.52
CA LEU A 133 15.45 -8.84 11.47
C LEU A 133 16.14 -8.88 12.85
N LYS A 134 16.03 -7.82 13.65
CA LYS A 134 16.70 -7.74 14.96
C LYS A 134 16.14 -8.74 15.96
N THR A 135 14.84 -9.01 15.94
CA THR A 135 14.19 -9.93 16.89
C THR A 135 14.74 -11.37 16.78
N PRO A 136 14.69 -12.05 15.62
CA PRO A 136 15.24 -13.38 15.47
C PRO A 136 16.74 -13.43 15.73
N LEU A 137 17.49 -12.42 15.28
CA LEU A 137 18.94 -12.33 15.53
C LEU A 137 19.25 -12.29 17.03
N SER A 138 18.50 -11.50 17.81
CA SER A 138 18.69 -11.44 19.27
C SER A 138 18.35 -12.77 19.93
N THR A 139 17.35 -13.49 19.44
CA THR A 139 16.99 -14.83 19.91
C THR A 139 18.11 -15.82 19.63
N ILE A 140 18.65 -15.83 18.41
CA ILE A 140 19.81 -16.70 18.03
C ILE A 140 21.01 -16.44 18.95
N ILE A 141 21.39 -15.15 19.14
CA ILE A 141 22.52 -14.78 20.00
C ILE A 141 22.29 -15.26 21.45
N GLY A 142 21.09 -15.03 21.99
CA GLY A 142 20.77 -15.44 23.36
C GLY A 142 20.83 -16.95 23.58
N PHE A 143 20.34 -17.76 22.62
CA PHE A 143 20.44 -19.22 22.71
C PHE A 143 21.87 -19.73 22.54
N ILE A 144 22.67 -19.10 21.65
CA ILE A 144 24.11 -19.45 21.55
C ILE A 144 24.85 -19.16 22.87
N GLU A 145 24.57 -18.03 23.52
CA GLU A 145 25.15 -17.70 24.83
C GLU A 145 24.71 -18.72 25.90
N THR A 146 23.43 -19.10 25.91
CA THR A 146 22.87 -20.10 26.84
C THR A 146 23.52 -21.47 26.66
N ILE A 147 23.71 -21.92 25.40
CA ILE A 147 24.40 -23.18 25.09
C ILE A 147 25.85 -23.13 25.59
N ARG A 148 26.54 -22.00 25.47
CA ARG A 148 27.95 -21.83 25.89
C ARG A 148 28.14 -21.77 27.41
N THR A 149 27.11 -21.34 28.15
CA THR A 149 27.19 -21.09 29.60
C THR A 149 26.41 -22.13 30.40
N THR A 150 25.11 -22.00 30.43
CA THR A 150 24.18 -22.73 31.35
C THR A 150 23.90 -24.15 30.87
N ALA A 151 23.75 -24.37 29.57
CA ALA A 151 23.43 -25.68 29.00
C ALA A 151 24.65 -26.42 28.46
N LYS A 152 25.87 -26.06 28.91
CA LYS A 152 27.12 -26.60 28.38
C LYS A 152 27.21 -28.13 28.45
N ASP A 153 26.67 -28.75 29.50
CA ASP A 153 26.76 -30.19 29.73
C ASP A 153 25.42 -30.91 29.54
N ASP A 154 24.33 -30.18 29.20
CA ASP A 154 23.02 -30.75 28.94
C ASP A 154 22.80 -30.93 27.45
N LYS A 155 22.97 -32.18 26.98
CA LYS A 155 22.79 -32.52 25.56
C LYS A 155 21.38 -32.29 25.06
N LYS A 156 20.34 -32.56 25.88
CA LYS A 156 18.94 -32.42 25.47
C LYS A 156 18.57 -30.96 25.25
N SER A 157 18.92 -30.09 26.21
CA SER A 157 18.69 -28.64 26.07
C SER A 157 19.49 -28.05 24.91
N LYS A 158 20.70 -28.56 24.63
CA LYS A 158 21.43 -28.12 23.43
C LYS A 158 20.72 -28.44 22.13
N ASP A 159 20.22 -29.67 22.00
CA ASP A 159 19.52 -30.10 20.78
C ASP A 159 18.23 -29.25 20.58
N GLU A 160 17.45 -29.01 21.65
CA GLU A 160 16.26 -28.13 21.61
C GLU A 160 16.63 -26.67 21.23
N PHE A 161 17.71 -26.10 21.79
CA PHE A 161 18.13 -24.73 21.45
C PHE A 161 18.67 -24.63 20.03
N MET A 162 19.34 -25.66 19.53
CA MET A 162 19.81 -25.70 18.14
C MET A 162 18.63 -25.76 17.15
N GLU A 163 17.53 -26.44 17.47
CA GLU A 163 16.30 -26.41 16.67
C GLU A 163 15.71 -25.00 16.63
N ILE A 164 15.61 -24.30 17.77
CA ILE A 164 15.11 -22.92 17.82
C ILE A 164 15.98 -21.98 17.00
N ILE A 165 17.32 -22.12 17.09
CA ILE A 165 18.26 -21.32 16.29
C ILE A 165 18.05 -21.56 14.80
N ASN A 166 17.88 -22.83 14.40
CA ASN A 166 17.65 -23.21 13.01
C ASN A 166 16.33 -22.62 12.48
N ASP A 167 15.26 -22.68 13.29
CA ASP A 167 13.95 -22.14 12.92
C ASP A 167 13.99 -20.62 12.74
N GLU A 168 14.68 -19.90 13.65
CA GLU A 168 14.83 -18.45 13.53
C GLU A 168 15.73 -18.05 12.34
N ALA A 169 16.77 -18.83 12.05
CA ALA A 169 17.59 -18.61 10.85
C ALA A 169 16.78 -18.82 9.55
N ASN A 170 16.00 -19.89 9.47
CA ASN A 170 15.10 -20.15 8.34
C ASN A 170 14.00 -19.08 8.20
N ARG A 171 13.55 -18.51 9.33
CA ARG A 171 12.61 -17.37 9.32
C ARG A 171 13.26 -16.11 8.75
N MET A 172 14.52 -15.82 9.11
CA MET A 172 15.25 -14.68 8.55
C MET A 172 15.47 -14.84 7.04
N ASP A 173 15.84 -16.04 6.60
CA ASP A 173 16.04 -16.35 5.18
C ASP A 173 14.76 -16.08 4.37
N ARG A 174 13.62 -16.59 4.81
CA ARG A 174 12.30 -16.32 4.20
C ARG A 174 11.95 -14.83 4.19
N LEU A 175 12.29 -14.08 5.24
CA LEU A 175 12.04 -12.64 5.29
C LEU A 175 12.89 -11.89 4.24
N ILE A 176 14.15 -12.29 4.08
CA ILE A 176 15.05 -11.71 3.08
C ILE A 176 14.54 -12.00 1.66
N ASP A 177 14.12 -13.24 1.40
CA ASP A 177 13.54 -13.63 0.11
C ASP A 177 12.28 -12.81 -0.21
N ASP A 178 11.35 -12.68 0.75
CA ASP A 178 10.15 -11.87 0.59
C ASP A 178 10.49 -10.39 0.28
N LEU A 179 11.50 -9.82 0.95
CA LEU A 179 11.96 -8.45 0.71
C LEU A 179 12.55 -8.28 -0.70
N LEU A 180 13.34 -9.26 -1.16
CA LEU A 180 13.91 -9.25 -2.51
C LEU A 180 12.81 -9.36 -3.57
N ILE A 181 11.81 -10.21 -3.35
CA ILE A 181 10.65 -10.35 -4.24
C ILE A 181 9.87 -9.03 -4.31
N VAL A 182 9.53 -8.41 -3.17
CA VAL A 182 8.85 -7.11 -3.14
C VAL A 182 9.65 -6.06 -3.92
N SER A 183 10.93 -5.91 -3.62
CA SER A 183 11.81 -4.95 -4.29
C SER A 183 11.88 -5.16 -5.81
N LYS A 184 11.99 -6.43 -6.26
CA LYS A 184 12.04 -6.79 -7.68
C LYS A 184 10.72 -6.50 -8.39
N ILE A 185 9.58 -6.80 -7.76
CA ILE A 185 8.26 -6.57 -8.38
C ILE A 185 7.98 -5.07 -8.43
N GLU A 186 8.23 -4.31 -7.36
CA GLU A 186 8.03 -2.86 -7.33
C GLU A 186 8.83 -2.12 -8.39
N SER A 187 10.11 -2.47 -8.55
CA SER A 187 10.96 -1.84 -9.58
C SER A 187 10.47 -2.10 -11.01
N ASN A 188 9.70 -3.17 -11.23
CA ASN A 188 9.22 -3.60 -12.54
C ASN A 188 7.67 -3.61 -12.64
N GLU A 189 6.95 -2.98 -11.71
CA GLU A 189 5.48 -3.00 -11.66
C GLU A 189 4.85 -2.37 -12.92
N HIS A 190 5.54 -1.37 -13.52
CA HIS A 190 5.13 -0.71 -14.75
C HIS A 190 5.33 -1.57 -16.02
N ILE A 191 6.10 -2.68 -15.93
CA ILE A 191 6.38 -3.57 -17.05
C ILE A 191 5.34 -4.70 -17.03
N HIS A 192 4.33 -4.60 -17.89
CA HIS A 192 3.29 -5.62 -17.97
C HIS A 192 3.79 -6.86 -18.73
N PRO A 193 3.58 -8.07 -18.19
CA PRO A 193 3.98 -9.30 -18.84
C PRO A 193 3.09 -9.60 -20.05
N THR A 194 3.69 -10.24 -21.10
CA THR A 194 3.02 -10.50 -22.37
C THR A 194 2.87 -11.99 -22.69
N SER A 195 3.42 -12.89 -21.87
CA SER A 195 3.33 -14.34 -22.09
C SER A 195 1.94 -14.87 -21.73
N LYS A 196 1.40 -15.76 -22.56
CA LYS A 196 0.09 -16.40 -22.33
C LYS A 196 0.25 -17.55 -21.32
N ILE A 197 -0.33 -17.44 -20.15
CA ILE A 197 -0.20 -18.37 -19.03
C ILE A 197 -1.57 -18.96 -18.69
N ASN A 198 -1.61 -20.27 -18.42
CA ASN A 198 -2.79 -20.99 -17.97
C ASN A 198 -2.86 -20.99 -16.43
N LEU A 199 -3.87 -20.34 -15.87
CA LEU A 199 -4.04 -20.20 -14.41
C LEU A 199 -4.30 -21.53 -13.70
N ASN A 200 -5.04 -22.46 -14.34
CA ASN A 200 -5.34 -23.77 -13.75
C ASN A 200 -4.02 -24.51 -13.44
N LYS A 201 -3.05 -24.48 -14.39
CA LYS A 201 -1.74 -25.13 -14.20
C LYS A 201 -0.93 -24.48 -13.07
N CYS A 202 -1.01 -23.16 -12.91
CA CYS A 202 -0.33 -22.46 -11.81
C CYS A 202 -0.89 -22.92 -10.46
N VAL A 203 -2.22 -22.96 -10.31
CA VAL A 203 -2.89 -23.38 -9.06
C VAL A 203 -2.61 -24.85 -8.76
N GLU A 204 -2.69 -25.76 -9.77
CA GLU A 204 -2.37 -27.17 -9.61
C GLU A 204 -0.91 -27.40 -9.18
N ARG A 205 0.02 -26.60 -9.71
CA ARG A 205 1.44 -26.67 -9.32
C ARG A 205 1.63 -26.29 -7.85
N VAL A 206 0.96 -25.24 -7.40
CA VAL A 206 1.01 -24.83 -5.99
C VAL A 206 0.35 -25.88 -5.09
N GLN A 207 -0.81 -26.43 -5.47
CA GLN A 207 -1.46 -27.53 -4.73
C GLN A 207 -0.50 -28.72 -4.54
N LYS A 208 0.22 -29.14 -5.59
CA LYS A 208 1.21 -30.24 -5.52
C LYS A 208 2.35 -29.89 -4.56
N ASN A 209 2.86 -28.65 -4.59
CA ASN A 209 3.93 -28.22 -3.70
C ASN A 209 3.50 -28.22 -2.22
N LEU A 210 2.24 -27.89 -1.94
CA LEU A 210 1.70 -27.87 -0.58
C LEU A 210 1.22 -29.25 -0.06
N ALA A 211 1.16 -30.26 -0.90
CA ALA A 211 0.58 -31.56 -0.56
C ALA A 211 1.17 -32.17 0.74
N LYS A 212 2.49 -32.11 0.94
CA LYS A 212 3.14 -32.59 2.16
C LYS A 212 2.77 -31.80 3.41
N LYS A 213 2.65 -30.45 3.27
CA LYS A 213 2.25 -29.58 4.38
C LYS A 213 0.80 -29.81 4.77
N LEU A 214 -0.09 -30.01 3.80
CA LEU A 214 -1.52 -30.25 4.03
C LEU A 214 -1.78 -31.53 4.84
N THR A 215 -1.00 -32.57 4.63
CA THR A 215 -1.13 -33.83 5.39
C THR A 215 -0.86 -33.64 6.88
N SER A 216 -0.01 -32.71 7.29
CA SER A 216 0.29 -32.48 8.72
C SER A 216 -0.89 -31.96 9.52
N LYS A 217 -1.85 -31.26 8.89
CA LYS A 217 -3.10 -30.76 9.49
C LYS A 217 -4.33 -31.53 9.00
N ASN A 218 -4.16 -32.62 8.24
CA ASN A 218 -5.24 -33.36 7.58
C ASN A 218 -6.17 -32.44 6.75
N MET A 219 -5.59 -31.43 6.08
CA MET A 219 -6.31 -30.49 5.21
C MET A 219 -6.24 -30.93 3.75
N LYS A 220 -7.20 -30.45 2.94
CA LYS A 220 -7.26 -30.71 1.50
C LYS A 220 -7.47 -29.41 0.74
N ILE A 221 -6.98 -29.35 -0.50
CA ILE A 221 -7.32 -28.30 -1.45
C ILE A 221 -8.18 -28.92 -2.54
N GLU A 222 -9.40 -28.43 -2.71
CA GLU A 222 -10.30 -28.80 -3.79
C GLU A 222 -10.31 -27.69 -4.85
N ILE A 223 -10.04 -28.08 -6.12
CA ILE A 223 -10.02 -27.14 -7.25
C ILE A 223 -11.25 -27.40 -8.12
N ASN A 224 -12.14 -26.43 -8.18
CA ASN A 224 -13.36 -26.44 -8.98
C ASN A 224 -13.19 -25.49 -10.17
N THR A 225 -13.28 -26.00 -11.39
CA THR A 225 -13.15 -25.18 -12.60
C THR A 225 -14.21 -25.55 -13.63
N ASN A 226 -14.76 -24.52 -14.29
CA ASN A 226 -15.73 -24.73 -15.37
C ASN A 226 -15.08 -24.91 -16.75
N SER A 227 -13.76 -24.75 -16.84
CA SER A 227 -12.98 -24.91 -18.09
C SER A 227 -11.51 -25.14 -17.76
N ASN A 228 -10.81 -25.82 -18.67
CA ASN A 228 -9.33 -25.96 -18.61
C ASN A 228 -8.61 -24.83 -19.36
N ASP A 229 -9.35 -23.83 -19.87
CA ASP A 229 -8.83 -22.80 -20.77
C ASP A 229 -8.94 -21.40 -20.15
N HIS A 230 -8.34 -21.23 -18.96
CA HIS A 230 -8.24 -19.93 -18.29
C HIS A 230 -6.85 -19.32 -18.52
N HIS A 231 -6.73 -18.54 -19.60
CA HIS A 231 -5.46 -17.90 -19.98
C HIS A 231 -5.47 -16.41 -19.69
N ILE A 232 -4.37 -15.94 -19.12
CA ILE A 232 -4.07 -14.49 -18.93
C ILE A 232 -2.72 -14.16 -19.60
N LEU A 233 -2.45 -12.86 -19.77
CA LEU A 233 -1.10 -12.38 -20.04
C LEU A 233 -0.37 -12.22 -18.71
N GLY A 234 0.68 -12.99 -18.46
CA GLY A 234 1.31 -13.06 -17.16
C GLY A 234 2.76 -13.54 -17.17
N ASN A 235 3.36 -13.52 -15.97
CA ASN A 235 4.61 -14.19 -15.65
C ASN A 235 4.30 -15.42 -14.77
N GLU A 236 4.70 -16.61 -15.20
CA GLU A 236 4.35 -17.87 -14.53
C GLU A 236 4.87 -17.91 -13.08
N ASP A 237 6.12 -17.51 -12.85
CA ASP A 237 6.74 -17.56 -11.52
C ASP A 237 6.05 -16.58 -10.55
N GLU A 238 5.69 -15.38 -11.02
CA GLU A 238 4.95 -14.41 -10.22
C GLU A 238 3.55 -14.90 -9.87
N LEU A 239 2.85 -15.55 -10.81
CA LEU A 239 1.52 -16.13 -10.55
C LEU A 239 1.58 -17.32 -9.59
N ILE A 240 2.60 -18.17 -9.71
CA ILE A 240 2.85 -19.25 -8.75
C ILE A 240 3.10 -18.66 -7.36
N GLN A 241 3.90 -17.59 -7.25
CA GLN A 241 4.15 -16.90 -5.99
C GLN A 241 2.87 -16.30 -5.40
N LEU A 242 2.01 -15.70 -6.23
CA LEU A 242 0.70 -15.17 -5.82
C LEU A 242 -0.16 -16.25 -5.18
N PHE A 243 -0.37 -17.38 -5.89
CA PHE A 243 -1.19 -18.48 -5.39
C PHE A 243 -0.53 -19.18 -4.21
N SER A 244 0.80 -19.30 -4.17
CA SER A 244 1.53 -19.85 -3.01
C SER A 244 1.26 -19.02 -1.76
N ASN A 245 1.36 -17.69 -1.84
CA ASN A 245 1.09 -16.80 -0.71
C ASN A 245 -0.35 -16.92 -0.19
N LEU A 246 -1.34 -17.01 -1.08
CA LEU A 246 -2.74 -17.14 -0.69
C LEU A 246 -3.05 -18.53 -0.09
N LEU A 247 -2.63 -19.60 -0.75
CA LEU A 247 -2.89 -20.96 -0.30
C LEU A 247 -2.10 -21.32 0.97
N GLU A 248 -0.86 -20.81 1.12
CA GLU A 248 -0.13 -20.94 2.38
C GLU A 248 -0.80 -20.17 3.53
N ASN A 249 -1.37 -18.99 3.27
CA ASN A 249 -2.16 -18.28 4.27
C ASN A 249 -3.39 -19.08 4.68
N SER A 250 -4.15 -19.61 3.71
CA SER A 250 -5.30 -20.48 3.99
C SER A 250 -4.92 -21.74 4.78
N PHE A 251 -3.75 -22.35 4.50
CA PHE A 251 -3.22 -23.47 5.28
C PHE A 251 -2.79 -23.06 6.70
N LYS A 252 -2.11 -21.93 6.85
CA LYS A 252 -1.60 -21.46 8.15
C LYS A 252 -2.72 -21.15 9.12
N TYR A 253 -3.76 -20.45 8.65
CA TYR A 253 -4.87 -19.96 9.47
C TYR A 253 -6.08 -20.89 9.47
N GLY A 254 -6.18 -21.83 8.52
CA GLY A 254 -7.24 -22.81 8.44
C GLY A 254 -7.20 -23.81 9.59
N HIS A 255 -8.39 -24.30 9.97
CA HIS A 255 -8.55 -25.31 11.00
C HIS A 255 -8.02 -26.68 10.54
N GLU A 256 -7.63 -27.51 11.48
CA GLU A 256 -7.33 -28.92 11.20
C GLU A 256 -8.56 -29.65 10.66
N ASN A 257 -8.35 -30.63 9.80
CA ASN A 257 -9.42 -31.42 9.16
C ASN A 257 -10.35 -30.55 8.28
N SER A 258 -9.93 -29.37 7.86
CA SER A 258 -10.72 -28.48 7.02
C SER A 258 -10.33 -28.57 5.55
N GLU A 259 -11.10 -27.88 4.69
CA GLU A 259 -10.92 -27.86 3.25
C GLU A 259 -10.72 -26.44 2.76
N ILE A 260 -9.78 -26.28 1.83
CA ILE A 260 -9.56 -25.04 1.09
C ILE A 260 -10.19 -25.21 -0.29
N ASN A 261 -11.23 -24.44 -0.59
CA ASN A 261 -11.91 -24.50 -1.87
C ASN A 261 -11.38 -23.43 -2.80
N VAL A 262 -10.91 -23.82 -3.99
CA VAL A 262 -10.46 -22.92 -5.05
C VAL A 262 -11.41 -23.04 -6.22
N SER A 263 -12.11 -21.96 -6.59
CA SER A 263 -12.92 -21.92 -7.80
C SER A 263 -12.28 -21.03 -8.86
N ILE A 264 -12.28 -21.48 -10.12
CA ILE A 264 -11.76 -20.71 -11.26
C ILE A 264 -12.83 -20.61 -12.32
N GLN A 265 -13.25 -19.39 -12.65
CA GLN A 265 -14.32 -19.15 -13.60
C GLN A 265 -14.09 -17.92 -14.47
N LYS A 266 -14.70 -17.91 -15.68
CA LYS A 266 -14.77 -16.71 -16.51
C LYS A 266 -16.02 -15.91 -16.12
N THR A 267 -15.81 -14.65 -15.82
CA THR A 267 -16.89 -13.71 -15.45
C THR A 267 -16.87 -12.51 -16.40
N LYS A 268 -18.04 -11.95 -16.66
CA LYS A 268 -18.16 -10.67 -17.39
C LYS A 268 -18.15 -9.56 -16.35
N ASN A 269 -17.32 -8.56 -16.58
CA ASN A 269 -17.33 -7.36 -15.72
C ASN A 269 -18.68 -6.63 -15.87
N ASN A 270 -19.50 -6.65 -14.84
CA ASN A 270 -20.81 -5.99 -14.78
C ASN A 270 -20.75 -4.62 -14.09
N GLU A 271 -19.58 -4.08 -13.82
CA GLU A 271 -19.49 -2.76 -13.22
C GLU A 271 -19.90 -1.67 -14.21
N ASP A 272 -21.07 -1.08 -13.94
CA ASP A 272 -21.64 0.13 -14.55
C ASP A 272 -20.82 1.39 -14.15
N HIS A 273 -19.52 1.41 -14.38
CA HIS A 273 -18.75 2.64 -14.35
C HIS A 273 -18.42 3.09 -15.77
N ASN A 274 -19.02 4.20 -16.13
CA ASN A 274 -19.08 4.92 -17.41
C ASN A 274 -17.72 5.31 -18.04
N THR A 275 -16.64 4.56 -17.84
CA THR A 275 -15.30 4.98 -18.27
C THR A 275 -14.44 3.91 -18.94
N SER A 276 -14.95 2.74 -19.37
CA SER A 276 -14.10 1.88 -20.20
C SER A 276 -14.81 1.35 -21.42
N LEU A 277 -14.35 1.79 -22.57
CA LEU A 277 -14.73 1.36 -23.93
C LEU A 277 -14.43 -0.12 -24.26
N PHE A 278 -14.00 -0.93 -23.27
CA PHE A 278 -13.65 -2.34 -23.47
C PHE A 278 -14.26 -3.19 -22.34
N ARG A 279 -15.36 -3.89 -22.63
CA ARG A 279 -15.81 -5.04 -21.84
C ARG A 279 -14.74 -6.14 -21.95
N LYS A 280 -13.79 -6.18 -21.03
CA LYS A 280 -12.82 -7.28 -20.95
C LYS A 280 -13.44 -8.42 -20.17
N ASN A 281 -13.39 -9.62 -20.70
CA ASN A 281 -13.65 -10.82 -19.92
C ASN A 281 -12.60 -10.89 -18.79
N ILE A 282 -13.03 -11.32 -17.63
CA ILE A 282 -12.22 -11.46 -16.43
C ILE A 282 -12.18 -12.93 -16.07
N ILE A 283 -11.03 -13.43 -15.67
CA ILE A 283 -10.91 -14.70 -14.98
C ILE A 283 -10.89 -14.40 -13.49
N GLU A 284 -11.84 -14.98 -12.79
CA GLU A 284 -11.99 -14.88 -11.35
C GLU A 284 -11.52 -16.16 -10.70
N VAL A 285 -10.65 -16.01 -9.67
CA VAL A 285 -10.17 -17.12 -8.84
C VAL A 285 -10.56 -16.82 -7.40
N GLU A 286 -11.49 -17.59 -6.86
CA GLU A 286 -11.91 -17.51 -5.47
C GLU A 286 -11.20 -18.59 -4.65
N ILE A 287 -10.58 -18.19 -3.54
CA ILE A 287 -9.94 -19.06 -2.57
C ILE A 287 -10.67 -18.89 -1.24
N LYS A 288 -11.37 -19.94 -0.80
CA LYS A 288 -12.16 -19.96 0.43
C LYS A 288 -11.55 -20.91 1.44
N ASP A 289 -11.29 -20.41 2.64
CA ASP A 289 -10.80 -21.19 3.77
C ASP A 289 -11.83 -21.31 4.90
N GLN A 290 -11.55 -22.22 5.82
CA GLN A 290 -12.29 -22.42 7.06
C GLN A 290 -11.36 -22.04 8.23
N SER A 291 -11.24 -20.76 8.47
CA SER A 291 -10.43 -20.16 9.54
C SER A 291 -11.29 -19.44 10.57
N ASP A 292 -10.66 -18.90 11.62
CA ASP A 292 -11.32 -18.00 12.59
C ASP A 292 -11.87 -16.71 11.96
N GLY A 293 -11.54 -16.45 10.69
CA GLY A 293 -11.90 -15.22 9.99
C GLY A 293 -11.13 -13.98 10.48
N ILE A 294 -11.39 -12.85 9.82
CA ILE A 294 -10.69 -11.59 10.02
C ILE A 294 -11.70 -10.52 10.42
N PRO A 295 -11.45 -9.75 11.50
CA PRO A 295 -12.32 -8.62 11.84
C PRO A 295 -12.34 -7.56 10.72
N GLU A 296 -13.52 -7.08 10.36
CA GLU A 296 -13.77 -6.15 9.25
C GLU A 296 -12.86 -4.92 9.27
N LYS A 297 -12.63 -4.33 10.44
CA LYS A 297 -11.74 -3.18 10.65
C LYS A 297 -10.30 -3.37 10.18
N TYR A 298 -9.86 -4.60 9.93
CA TYR A 298 -8.50 -4.91 9.49
C TYR A 298 -8.41 -5.30 8.02
N ILE A 299 -9.54 -5.55 7.34
CA ILE A 299 -9.55 -6.06 5.97
C ILE A 299 -8.79 -5.14 5.03
N HIS A 300 -9.03 -3.83 5.09
CA HIS A 300 -8.38 -2.83 4.24
C HIS A 300 -6.87 -2.72 4.47
N ARG A 301 -6.39 -3.20 5.65
CA ARG A 301 -4.97 -3.14 6.03
C ARG A 301 -4.17 -4.39 5.71
N LEU A 302 -4.83 -5.48 5.34
CA LEU A 302 -4.18 -6.78 5.14
C LEU A 302 -3.08 -6.77 4.07
N THR A 303 -3.17 -5.86 3.11
CA THR A 303 -2.16 -5.69 2.04
C THR A 303 -1.08 -4.68 2.40
N GLU A 304 -1.12 -4.04 3.59
CA GLU A 304 -0.05 -3.18 4.08
C GLU A 304 1.19 -4.03 4.44
N ARG A 305 2.37 -3.47 4.22
CA ARG A 305 3.65 -4.16 4.52
C ARG A 305 3.79 -4.41 6.02
N PHE A 306 4.17 -5.64 6.39
CA PHE A 306 4.37 -6.08 7.78
C PHE A 306 3.11 -6.03 8.64
N PHE A 307 1.93 -5.82 8.05
CA PHE A 307 0.69 -5.82 8.81
C PHE A 307 0.30 -7.25 9.21
N ARG A 308 -0.13 -7.39 10.46
CA ARG A 308 -0.64 -8.64 11.05
C ARG A 308 -1.74 -8.29 12.04
N VAL A 309 -2.86 -9.01 11.98
CA VAL A 309 -4.05 -8.74 12.82
C VAL A 309 -3.74 -8.91 14.32
N ASP A 310 -2.90 -9.89 14.68
CA ASP A 310 -2.57 -10.19 16.07
C ASP A 310 -1.09 -10.53 16.23
N LYS A 311 -0.31 -9.61 16.82
CA LYS A 311 1.13 -9.83 17.07
C LYS A 311 1.40 -10.84 18.20
N SER A 312 0.45 -11.09 19.10
CA SER A 312 0.63 -11.97 20.26
C SER A 312 0.32 -13.45 19.95
N ARG A 313 -0.76 -13.72 19.22
CA ARG A 313 -1.07 -15.07 18.69
C ARG A 313 -0.11 -15.50 17.58
N SER A 314 0.46 -14.53 16.90
CA SER A 314 1.33 -14.76 15.75
C SER A 314 2.75 -15.23 16.09
N LYS A 315 3.14 -15.31 17.39
CA LYS A 315 4.38 -16.02 17.78
C LYS A 315 4.31 -17.52 17.51
N ALA A 316 3.10 -18.09 17.51
CA ALA A 316 2.87 -19.50 17.17
C ALA A 316 2.62 -19.75 15.68
N ILE A 317 2.22 -18.73 14.92
CA ILE A 317 1.94 -18.83 13.47
C ILE A 317 2.98 -18.02 12.73
N GLU A 318 3.92 -18.68 12.08
CA GLU A 318 4.99 -18.06 11.31
C GLU A 318 4.45 -17.20 10.13
N GLY A 319 4.93 -15.97 9.99
CA GLY A 319 4.62 -15.10 8.85
C GLY A 319 5.39 -13.79 8.90
N THR A 320 5.82 -13.33 7.74
CA THR A 320 6.58 -12.07 7.57
C THR A 320 5.68 -10.83 7.52
N GLY A 321 4.38 -11.00 7.22
CA GLY A 321 3.46 -9.89 6.94
C GLY A 321 3.69 -9.24 5.56
N LEU A 322 4.47 -9.89 4.69
CA LEU A 322 4.74 -9.42 3.32
C LEU A 322 3.95 -10.20 2.26
N GLY A 323 3.44 -11.39 2.57
CA GLY A 323 2.79 -12.25 1.56
C GLY A 323 1.63 -11.59 0.83
N LEU A 324 0.69 -10.93 1.53
CA LEU A 324 -0.42 -10.21 0.87
C LEU A 324 0.02 -8.91 0.18
N THR A 325 1.09 -8.29 0.63
CA THR A 325 1.72 -7.17 -0.08
C THR A 325 2.29 -7.65 -1.42
N ILE A 326 2.97 -8.81 -1.45
CA ILE A 326 3.48 -9.44 -2.69
C ILE A 326 2.31 -9.74 -3.63
N VAL A 327 1.21 -10.32 -3.11
CA VAL A 327 -0.02 -10.57 -3.90
C VAL A 327 -0.52 -9.29 -4.56
N LYS A 328 -0.64 -8.20 -3.81
CA LYS A 328 -1.11 -6.90 -4.32
C LYS A 328 -0.22 -6.36 -5.46
N HIS A 329 1.11 -6.36 -5.26
CA HIS A 329 2.04 -5.87 -6.30
C HIS A 329 2.04 -6.76 -7.56
N ILE A 330 1.95 -8.09 -7.41
CA ILE A 330 1.79 -8.99 -8.55
C ILE A 330 0.50 -8.67 -9.31
N LEU A 331 -0.61 -8.48 -8.60
CA LEU A 331 -1.89 -8.15 -9.21
C LEU A 331 -1.85 -6.82 -9.95
N ASN A 332 -1.30 -5.77 -9.35
CA ASN A 332 -1.12 -4.48 -10.01
C ASN A 332 -0.35 -4.64 -11.34
N LYS A 333 0.78 -5.35 -11.32
CA LYS A 333 1.59 -5.63 -12.51
C LYS A 333 0.81 -6.39 -13.59
N HIS A 334 -0.12 -7.27 -13.19
CA HIS A 334 -0.97 -8.05 -14.09
C HIS A 334 -2.32 -7.36 -14.39
N ARG A 335 -2.53 -6.10 -13.95
CA ARG A 335 -3.78 -5.35 -14.09
C ARG A 335 -4.98 -6.06 -13.46
N GLY A 336 -4.71 -6.82 -12.40
CA GLY A 336 -5.71 -7.54 -11.64
C GLY A 336 -6.14 -6.79 -10.38
N ASN A 337 -7.11 -7.36 -9.68
CA ASN A 337 -7.61 -6.87 -8.42
C ASN A 337 -7.76 -8.01 -7.41
N ILE A 338 -7.81 -7.66 -6.12
CA ILE A 338 -8.14 -8.58 -5.03
C ILE A 338 -9.26 -7.99 -4.17
N GLU A 339 -10.26 -8.80 -3.92
CA GLU A 339 -11.32 -8.54 -2.95
C GLU A 339 -11.21 -9.55 -1.82
N ILE A 340 -11.40 -9.09 -0.58
CA ILE A 340 -11.29 -9.94 0.62
C ILE A 340 -12.58 -9.82 1.41
N LEU A 341 -13.30 -10.93 1.53
CA LEU A 341 -14.48 -11.04 2.37
C LEU A 341 -14.18 -12.00 3.52
N SER A 342 -14.41 -11.57 4.73
CA SER A 342 -14.19 -12.42 5.90
C SER A 342 -15.20 -12.13 7.00
N THR A 343 -15.62 -13.19 7.68
CA THR A 343 -16.52 -13.10 8.82
C THR A 343 -15.93 -13.92 9.97
N LEU A 344 -15.90 -13.34 11.15
CA LEU A 344 -15.40 -14.03 12.34
C LEU A 344 -16.09 -15.39 12.54
N ASN A 345 -15.28 -16.41 12.79
CA ASN A 345 -15.68 -17.83 12.96
C ASN A 345 -16.36 -18.48 11.75
N LYS A 346 -16.26 -17.86 10.55
CA LYS A 346 -16.82 -18.44 9.30
C LYS A 346 -15.77 -18.61 8.21
N GLY A 347 -14.55 -18.15 8.44
CA GLY A 347 -13.46 -18.22 7.47
C GLY A 347 -13.32 -16.96 6.61
N SER A 348 -12.50 -17.06 5.57
CA SER A 348 -12.17 -15.96 4.66
C SER A 348 -12.30 -16.40 3.20
N ILE A 349 -12.63 -15.45 2.35
CA ILE A 349 -12.72 -15.60 0.91
C ILE A 349 -11.81 -14.54 0.28
N PHE A 350 -10.86 -14.99 -0.52
CA PHE A 350 -9.98 -14.14 -1.32
C PHE A 350 -10.36 -14.30 -2.78
N THR A 351 -10.89 -13.24 -3.38
CA THR A 351 -11.31 -13.21 -4.78
C THR A 351 -10.29 -12.43 -5.61
N ILE A 352 -9.65 -13.11 -6.55
CA ILE A 352 -8.66 -12.56 -7.46
C ILE A 352 -9.31 -12.38 -8.82
N GLN A 353 -9.18 -11.20 -9.39
CA GLN A 353 -9.69 -10.87 -10.72
C GLN A 353 -8.53 -10.51 -11.65
N LEU A 354 -8.41 -11.21 -12.77
CA LEU A 354 -7.34 -11.02 -13.76
C LEU A 354 -7.94 -10.88 -15.16
N PRO A 355 -7.45 -9.94 -16.00
CA PRO A 355 -7.91 -9.81 -17.38
C PRO A 355 -7.63 -11.07 -18.20
N GLU A 356 -8.63 -11.61 -18.89
CA GLU A 356 -8.46 -12.71 -19.81
C GLU A 356 -7.50 -12.32 -20.96
N ALA A 357 -6.63 -13.25 -21.38
CA ALA A 357 -5.79 -13.03 -22.53
C ALA A 357 -6.64 -12.87 -23.79
N PRO A 358 -6.29 -11.97 -24.72
CA PRO A 358 -7.00 -11.85 -26.00
C PRO A 358 -7.03 -13.21 -26.73
N ILE A 359 -8.15 -13.52 -27.34
CA ILE A 359 -8.28 -14.65 -28.25
C ILE A 359 -7.49 -14.27 -29.49
N SER A 360 -6.39 -14.97 -29.75
CA SER A 360 -5.56 -14.81 -30.95
C SER A 360 -6.23 -15.44 -32.16
#